data_7c3fca54de632d796119fd8bfd1de7b3
#
_entry.id   7c3fca54de632d796119fd8bfd1de7b3
#
_cell.length_a   1.000
_cell.length_b   1.000
_cell.length_c   1.000
_cell.angle_alpha   90.00
_cell.angle_beta   90.00
_cell.angle_gamma   90.00
#
_symmetry.space_group_name_H-M   'P 1'
#
loop_
_entity.id
_entity.type
_entity.pdbx_description
1 polymer ?
#
loop_
_entity_poly.entity_id
_entity_poly.type
_entity_poly.pdbx_seq_one_letter_code
_entity_poly.pdbx_strand_id
1 'polypeptide(L)'
;MVGKKVVLVVGTNGYDNIGAAVVQKFMTEGWHVVTADIRDDVDIYLDVTKKASVQDAFKYIKDTYGRLDAVLPCHGVNILGKIEEYPEDHWDKTIDINLKGLFLLLQAYVQHFDNDGLRKVFLPITSDTAEIPKTSTFAYGASKAGANHFLRCTARELNKYHKDPWLVSGLAVGMVAGTPMDKKTIADLVAQRDISEEKARSMLTANIPLGRGLTTDEVAEWMYFTATKGDYSSGCILRIDAGQCQG
;
A
#
# COMPACT_ATOMS: atom_id res chain seq x y z
N MET A 1 5.24 29.64 13.02
CA MET A 1 5.61 28.99 11.73
C MET A 1 4.88 27.68 11.69
N VAL A 2 4.03 27.43 10.70
CA VAL A 2 3.41 26.13 10.50
C VAL A 2 4.54 25.18 10.07
N GLY A 3 4.90 24.22 10.91
CA GLY A 3 5.95 23.26 10.61
C GLY A 3 5.63 22.46 9.32
N LYS A 4 6.66 21.91 8.64
CA LYS A 4 6.47 21.04 7.48
C LYS A 4 5.50 19.92 7.85
N LYS A 5 4.63 19.54 6.91
CA LYS A 5 3.80 18.33 7.05
C LYS A 5 4.70 17.10 7.12
N VAL A 6 4.30 16.14 7.94
CA VAL A 6 5.05 14.88 8.17
C VAL A 6 4.26 13.73 7.57
N VAL A 7 4.93 12.88 6.79
CA VAL A 7 4.36 11.67 6.21
C VAL A 7 5.22 10.45 6.57
N LEU A 8 4.57 9.37 7.01
CA LEU A 8 5.18 8.05 7.16
C LEU A 8 4.90 7.22 5.91
N VAL A 9 5.95 6.77 5.24
CA VAL A 9 5.86 5.82 4.12
C VAL A 9 6.41 4.47 4.59
N VAL A 10 5.58 3.41 4.49
CA VAL A 10 5.93 2.06 4.95
C VAL A 10 6.13 1.13 3.76
N GLY A 11 7.25 0.40 3.73
CA GLY A 11 7.60 -0.45 2.58
C GLY A 11 8.45 0.32 1.56
N THR A 12 9.52 0.95 2.03
CA THR A 12 10.32 1.91 1.22
C THR A 12 11.68 1.35 0.80
N ASN A 13 12.06 0.18 1.26
CA ASN A 13 13.39 -0.37 0.98
C ASN A 13 13.55 -0.78 -0.49
N GLY A 14 14.62 -0.28 -1.14
CA GLY A 14 14.97 -0.53 -2.53
C GLY A 14 14.59 0.64 -3.46
N TYR A 15 15.29 0.75 -4.59
CA TYR A 15 15.15 1.89 -5.51
C TYR A 15 14.01 1.71 -6.52
N ASP A 16 13.62 0.47 -6.81
CA ASP A 16 12.66 0.13 -7.88
C ASP A 16 11.28 -0.26 -7.32
N ASN A 17 10.81 0.38 -6.25
CA ASN A 17 9.51 0.06 -5.69
C ASN A 17 8.61 1.30 -5.54
N ILE A 18 7.33 1.05 -5.34
CA ILE A 18 6.32 2.11 -5.18
C ILE A 18 6.67 3.02 -4.00
N GLY A 19 7.10 2.45 -2.87
CA GLY A 19 7.43 3.22 -1.66
C GLY A 19 8.55 4.22 -1.90
N ALA A 20 9.61 3.83 -2.62
CA ALA A 20 10.72 4.73 -2.96
C ALA A 20 10.27 5.89 -3.85
N ALA A 21 9.43 5.62 -4.86
CA ALA A 21 8.87 6.67 -5.72
C ALA A 21 7.97 7.63 -4.92
N VAL A 22 7.16 7.10 -3.99
CA VAL A 22 6.32 7.91 -3.09
C VAL A 22 7.18 8.78 -2.18
N VAL A 23 8.25 8.25 -1.58
CA VAL A 23 9.22 9.02 -0.79
C VAL A 23 9.75 10.19 -1.60
N GLN A 24 10.27 9.92 -2.80
CA GLN A 24 10.84 10.94 -3.68
C GLN A 24 9.81 12.02 -4.03
N LYS A 25 8.58 11.63 -4.38
CA LYS A 25 7.50 12.56 -4.70
C LYS A 25 7.17 13.48 -3.52
N PHE A 26 6.95 12.95 -2.32
CA PHE A 26 6.60 13.76 -1.16
C PHE A 26 7.76 14.66 -0.70
N MET A 27 9.01 14.21 -0.82
CA MET A 27 10.20 15.05 -0.56
C MET A 27 10.27 16.24 -1.52
N THR A 28 10.07 16.01 -2.81
CA THR A 28 10.06 17.06 -3.85
C THR A 28 8.96 18.09 -3.60
N GLU A 29 7.82 17.65 -3.07
CA GLU A 29 6.68 18.51 -2.71
C GLU A 29 6.83 19.20 -1.33
N GLY A 30 8.01 19.08 -0.72
CA GLY A 30 8.39 19.81 0.49
C GLY A 30 7.89 19.21 1.82
N TRP A 31 7.40 17.97 1.82
CA TRP A 31 7.03 17.26 3.05
C TRP A 31 8.28 16.76 3.79
N HIS A 32 8.16 16.59 5.08
CA HIS A 32 9.10 15.78 5.85
C HIS A 32 8.67 14.32 5.75
N VAL A 33 9.50 13.51 5.11
CA VAL A 33 9.20 12.09 4.90
C VAL A 33 9.95 11.27 5.93
N VAL A 34 9.23 10.38 6.61
CA VAL A 34 9.77 9.36 7.49
C VAL A 34 9.61 8.01 6.78
N THR A 35 10.72 7.33 6.57
CA THR A 35 10.75 6.04 5.88
C THR A 35 10.73 4.89 6.88
N ALA A 36 9.98 3.81 6.57
CA ALA A 36 9.93 2.63 7.43
C ALA A 36 9.87 1.32 6.62
N ASP A 37 10.65 0.34 7.06
CA ASP A 37 10.68 -1.01 6.49
C ASP A 37 11.23 -2.02 7.53
N ILE A 38 11.19 -3.32 7.22
CA ILE A 38 11.85 -4.39 7.98
C ILE A 38 13.33 -4.57 7.61
N ARG A 39 13.85 -3.77 6.71
CA ARG A 39 15.24 -3.80 6.23
C ARG A 39 15.98 -2.56 6.69
N ASP A 40 17.31 -2.58 6.54
CA ASP A 40 18.18 -1.45 6.84
C ASP A 40 18.01 -0.31 5.80
N ASP A 41 18.68 0.81 6.04
CA ASP A 41 18.62 2.04 5.22
C ASP A 41 17.27 2.77 5.23
N VAL A 42 16.57 2.74 6.35
CA VAL A 42 15.35 3.50 6.62
C VAL A 42 15.45 4.26 7.95
N ASP A 43 14.61 5.27 8.13
CA ASP A 43 14.59 6.04 9.40
C ASP A 43 14.11 5.19 10.58
N ILE A 44 13.18 4.24 10.32
CA ILE A 44 12.55 3.42 11.37
C ILE A 44 12.47 1.96 10.91
N TYR A 45 13.06 1.04 11.68
CA TYR A 45 12.74 -0.37 11.54
C TYR A 45 11.30 -0.64 11.96
N LEU A 46 10.49 -1.20 11.06
CA LEU A 46 9.07 -1.44 11.33
C LEU A 46 8.59 -2.77 10.72
N ASP A 47 8.30 -3.75 11.58
CA ASP A 47 7.61 -4.99 11.21
C ASP A 47 6.09 -4.79 11.44
N VAL A 48 5.35 -4.64 10.34
CA VAL A 48 3.89 -4.41 10.37
C VAL A 48 3.11 -5.60 10.95
N THR A 49 3.70 -6.79 11.06
CA THR A 49 3.06 -7.98 11.65
C THR A 49 3.13 -7.97 13.18
N LYS A 50 3.96 -7.12 13.78
CA LYS A 50 4.26 -7.05 15.21
C LYS A 50 3.69 -5.77 15.81
N LYS A 51 2.65 -5.92 16.65
CA LYS A 51 2.00 -4.78 17.32
C LYS A 51 3.01 -3.88 18.06
N ALA A 52 3.96 -4.47 18.79
CA ALA A 52 4.97 -3.71 19.54
C ALA A 52 5.81 -2.84 18.59
N SER A 53 6.34 -3.41 17.49
CA SER A 53 7.13 -2.67 16.50
C SER A 53 6.36 -1.48 15.92
N VAL A 54 5.07 -1.67 15.62
CA VAL A 54 4.21 -0.59 15.13
C VAL A 54 4.01 0.49 16.20
N GLN A 55 3.70 0.11 17.44
CA GLN A 55 3.49 1.08 18.52
C GLN A 55 4.75 1.90 18.82
N ASP A 56 5.92 1.25 18.85
CA ASP A 56 7.21 1.91 19.09
C ASP A 56 7.53 2.92 17.98
N ALA A 57 7.27 2.57 16.72
CA ALA A 57 7.45 3.46 15.58
C ALA A 57 6.57 4.71 15.67
N PHE A 58 5.28 4.56 15.98
CA PHE A 58 4.37 5.71 16.11
C PHE A 58 4.70 6.57 17.34
N LYS A 59 5.11 5.95 18.43
CA LYS A 59 5.60 6.68 19.60
C LYS A 59 6.85 7.50 19.26
N TYR A 60 7.82 6.91 18.58
CA TYR A 60 9.02 7.61 18.14
C TYR A 60 8.69 8.83 17.25
N ILE A 61 7.78 8.66 16.28
CA ILE A 61 7.34 9.75 15.40
C ILE A 61 6.66 10.86 16.23
N LYS A 62 5.83 10.50 17.21
CA LYS A 62 5.16 11.47 18.09
C LYS A 62 6.16 12.26 18.92
N ASP A 63 7.12 11.57 19.52
CA ASP A 63 8.13 12.20 20.39
C ASP A 63 9.09 13.08 19.59
N THR A 64 9.43 12.69 18.36
CA THR A 64 10.41 13.39 17.50
C THR A 64 9.80 14.57 16.75
N TYR A 65 8.62 14.40 16.16
CA TYR A 65 8.04 15.39 15.24
C TYR A 65 6.78 16.08 15.80
N GLY A 66 6.15 15.50 16.81
CA GLY A 66 4.94 16.03 17.44
C GLY A 66 3.68 15.97 16.56
N ARG A 67 3.81 15.62 15.26
CA ARG A 67 2.73 15.57 14.28
C ARG A 67 2.94 14.45 13.27
N LEU A 68 1.84 13.93 12.72
CA LEU A 68 1.84 13.04 11.56
C LEU A 68 0.59 13.37 10.74
N ASP A 69 0.78 13.79 9.49
CA ASP A 69 -0.31 14.22 8.61
C ASP A 69 -0.80 13.09 7.69
N ALA A 70 0.12 12.18 7.32
CA ALA A 70 -0.23 11.07 6.45
C ALA A 70 0.55 9.79 6.79
N VAL A 71 -0.11 8.65 6.62
CA VAL A 71 0.49 7.30 6.65
C VAL A 71 0.17 6.63 5.33
N LEU A 72 1.19 6.22 4.60
CA LEU A 72 1.13 5.67 3.25
C LEU A 72 1.73 4.25 3.22
N PRO A 73 0.93 3.21 3.52
CA PRO A 73 1.39 1.83 3.46
C PRO A 73 1.57 1.37 2.02
N CYS A 74 2.83 1.19 1.59
CA CYS A 74 3.23 0.66 0.28
C CYS A 74 3.73 -0.79 0.35
N HIS A 75 3.76 -1.38 1.55
CA HIS A 75 4.20 -2.76 1.76
C HIS A 75 3.17 -3.79 1.28
N GLY A 76 3.65 -4.98 0.97
CA GLY A 76 2.81 -6.11 0.63
C GLY A 76 3.61 -7.27 0.05
N VAL A 77 3.02 -8.46 0.15
CA VAL A 77 3.57 -9.69 -0.43
C VAL A 77 2.52 -10.38 -1.27
N ASN A 78 2.96 -10.99 -2.37
CA ASN A 78 2.17 -11.89 -3.20
C ASN A 78 2.93 -13.22 -3.31
N ILE A 79 2.38 -14.27 -2.71
CA ILE A 79 2.94 -15.62 -2.75
C ILE A 79 1.99 -16.45 -3.63
N LEU A 80 2.51 -16.89 -4.77
CA LEU A 80 1.72 -17.68 -5.73
C LEU A 80 1.68 -19.16 -5.31
N GLY A 81 0.56 -19.82 -5.58
CA GLY A 81 0.45 -21.26 -5.35
C GLY A 81 -0.88 -21.84 -5.79
N LYS A 82 -0.96 -23.18 -5.89
CA LYS A 82 -2.20 -23.91 -6.14
C LYS A 82 -2.90 -24.18 -4.82
N ILE A 83 -4.23 -24.15 -4.83
CA ILE A 83 -5.02 -24.26 -3.60
C ILE A 83 -4.76 -25.56 -2.85
N GLU A 84 -4.60 -26.67 -3.57
CA GLU A 84 -4.38 -28.00 -3.00
C GLU A 84 -3.01 -28.20 -2.35
N GLU A 85 -2.04 -27.38 -2.70
CA GLU A 85 -0.63 -27.48 -2.24
C GLU A 85 -0.17 -26.25 -1.45
N TYR A 86 -1.07 -25.25 -1.20
CA TYR A 86 -0.69 -23.99 -0.63
C TYR A 86 -0.41 -24.12 0.87
N PRO A 87 0.82 -23.82 1.34
CA PRO A 87 1.15 -23.90 2.75
C PRO A 87 0.36 -22.91 3.60
N GLU A 88 -0.09 -23.33 4.78
CA GLU A 88 -0.83 -22.50 5.72
C GLU A 88 -0.01 -21.27 6.17
N ASP A 89 1.28 -21.44 6.39
CA ASP A 89 2.19 -20.34 6.76
C ASP A 89 2.33 -19.27 5.66
N HIS A 90 2.18 -19.63 4.38
CA HIS A 90 2.12 -18.67 3.28
C HIS A 90 0.82 -17.87 3.28
N TRP A 91 -0.29 -18.53 3.64
CA TRP A 91 -1.58 -17.85 3.85
C TRP A 91 -1.48 -16.87 5.01
N ASP A 92 -1.05 -17.33 6.16
CA ASP A 92 -0.90 -16.51 7.37
C ASP A 92 0.02 -15.33 7.14
N LYS A 93 1.16 -15.54 6.52
CA LYS A 93 2.10 -14.47 6.16
C LYS A 93 1.46 -13.43 5.24
N THR A 94 0.68 -13.87 4.26
CA THR A 94 0.01 -12.96 3.32
C THR A 94 -1.04 -12.11 4.03
N ILE A 95 -1.87 -12.73 4.88
CA ILE A 95 -2.90 -12.03 5.65
C ILE A 95 -2.28 -11.12 6.70
N ASP A 96 -1.28 -11.58 7.44
CA ASP A 96 -0.62 -10.80 8.48
C ASP A 96 0.05 -9.54 7.93
N ILE A 97 0.73 -9.63 6.79
CA ILE A 97 1.38 -8.48 6.18
C ILE A 97 0.36 -7.56 5.50
N ASN A 98 -0.48 -8.10 4.62
CA ASN A 98 -1.29 -7.27 3.72
C ASN A 98 -2.58 -6.72 4.36
N LEU A 99 -3.13 -7.39 5.37
CA LEU A 99 -4.39 -7.00 5.99
C LEU A 99 -4.23 -6.61 7.46
N LYS A 100 -3.70 -7.51 8.30
CA LYS A 100 -3.50 -7.23 9.72
C LYS A 100 -2.51 -6.08 9.93
N GLY A 101 -1.46 -5.99 9.10
CA GLY A 101 -0.52 -4.87 9.14
C GLY A 101 -1.20 -3.52 8.93
N LEU A 102 -2.15 -3.41 8.00
CA LEU A 102 -2.93 -2.18 7.79
C LEU A 102 -3.77 -1.83 9.03
N PHE A 103 -4.40 -2.84 9.64
CA PHE A 103 -5.15 -2.64 10.89
C PHE A 103 -4.25 -2.10 12.00
N LEU A 104 -3.08 -2.71 12.22
CA LEU A 104 -2.14 -2.28 13.27
C LEU A 104 -1.62 -0.86 13.03
N LEU A 105 -1.29 -0.51 11.79
CA LEU A 105 -0.84 0.84 11.41
C LEU A 105 -1.93 1.87 11.66
N LEU A 106 -3.17 1.63 11.20
CA LEU A 106 -4.27 2.58 11.40
C LEU A 106 -4.63 2.70 12.87
N GLN A 107 -4.65 1.59 13.62
CA GLN A 107 -4.93 1.61 15.07
C GLN A 107 -3.90 2.47 15.80
N ALA A 108 -2.60 2.30 15.53
CA ALA A 108 -1.55 3.10 16.15
C ALA A 108 -1.64 4.58 15.73
N TYR A 109 -1.95 4.84 14.45
CA TYR A 109 -2.12 6.20 13.96
C TYR A 109 -3.23 6.95 14.72
N VAL A 110 -4.38 6.32 14.89
CA VAL A 110 -5.50 6.90 15.68
C VAL A 110 -5.07 7.08 17.13
N GLN A 111 -4.49 6.06 17.78
CA GLN A 111 -4.12 6.11 19.20
C GLN A 111 -3.11 7.23 19.54
N HIS A 112 -2.18 7.52 18.63
CA HIS A 112 -1.10 8.48 18.89
C HIS A 112 -1.38 9.89 18.36
N PHE A 113 -2.23 10.04 17.33
CA PHE A 113 -2.33 11.30 16.58
C PHE A 113 -3.76 11.83 16.39
N ASP A 114 -4.77 11.19 16.97
CA ASP A 114 -6.14 11.72 16.94
C ASP A 114 -6.32 12.90 17.91
N ASN A 115 -7.28 13.76 17.61
CA ASN A 115 -7.66 14.93 18.43
C ASN A 115 -6.57 16.03 18.57
N ASP A 116 -5.71 16.19 17.58
CA ASP A 116 -4.75 17.29 17.53
C ASP A 116 -5.20 18.46 16.62
N GLY A 117 -6.40 18.35 16.03
CA GLY A 117 -6.99 19.35 15.15
C GLY A 117 -6.45 19.33 13.72
N LEU A 118 -5.60 18.37 13.38
CA LEU A 118 -5.01 18.26 12.05
C LEU A 118 -5.74 17.22 11.20
N ARG A 119 -5.82 17.49 9.90
CA ARG A 119 -6.30 16.52 8.92
C ARG A 119 -5.38 15.30 8.88
N LYS A 120 -5.97 14.11 8.89
CA LYS A 120 -5.28 12.81 8.86
C LYS A 120 -5.52 12.08 7.56
N VAL A 121 -4.47 11.47 7.03
CA VAL A 121 -4.54 10.66 5.82
C VAL A 121 -4.01 9.25 6.08
N PHE A 122 -4.82 8.23 5.77
CA PHE A 122 -4.39 6.84 5.72
C PHE A 122 -4.71 6.29 4.34
N LEU A 123 -3.67 6.10 3.51
CA LEU A 123 -3.83 5.76 2.09
C LEU A 123 -2.90 4.62 1.68
N PRO A 124 -3.28 3.35 1.93
CA PRO A 124 -2.51 2.20 1.49
C PRO A 124 -2.67 1.89 0.00
N ILE A 125 -1.65 1.23 -0.55
CA ILE A 125 -1.73 0.55 -1.84
C ILE A 125 -2.54 -0.73 -1.68
N THR A 126 -3.64 -0.82 -2.43
CA THR A 126 -4.40 -2.05 -2.62
C THR A 126 -4.16 -2.61 -4.02
N SER A 127 -5.07 -3.38 -4.59
CA SER A 127 -4.83 -4.02 -5.89
C SER A 127 -6.13 -4.23 -6.66
N ASP A 128 -6.04 -4.24 -7.98
CA ASP A 128 -7.09 -4.74 -8.89
C ASP A 128 -7.48 -6.19 -8.58
N THR A 129 -6.55 -7.00 -8.07
CA THR A 129 -6.78 -8.40 -7.67
C THR A 129 -7.80 -8.54 -6.53
N ALA A 130 -8.12 -7.46 -5.83
CA ALA A 130 -9.22 -7.43 -4.86
C ALA A 130 -10.60 -7.61 -5.53
N GLU A 131 -10.72 -7.30 -6.80
CA GLU A 131 -11.96 -7.34 -7.57
C GLU A 131 -11.86 -8.32 -8.76
N ILE A 132 -10.68 -8.43 -9.40
CA ILE A 132 -10.44 -9.36 -10.49
C ILE A 132 -9.81 -10.64 -9.97
N PRO A 133 -10.49 -11.80 -10.05
CA PRO A 133 -9.87 -13.07 -9.68
C PRO A 133 -8.78 -13.45 -10.69
N LYS A 134 -7.59 -13.73 -10.16
CA LYS A 134 -6.43 -14.20 -10.92
C LYS A 134 -6.03 -15.58 -10.39
N THR A 135 -5.65 -16.48 -11.26
CA THR A 135 -5.20 -17.83 -10.86
C THR A 135 -3.94 -17.74 -9.98
N SER A 136 -3.83 -18.64 -9.01
CA SER A 136 -2.69 -18.77 -8.09
C SER A 136 -2.48 -17.59 -7.14
N THR A 137 -3.39 -16.60 -7.07
CA THR A 137 -3.28 -15.41 -6.23
C THR A 137 -4.37 -15.29 -5.17
N PHE A 138 -5.06 -16.37 -4.83
CA PHE A 138 -6.26 -16.34 -4.00
C PHE A 138 -6.00 -15.75 -2.59
N ALA A 139 -4.86 -16.07 -1.94
CA ALA A 139 -4.51 -15.51 -0.65
C ALA A 139 -4.25 -13.99 -0.75
N TYR A 140 -3.52 -13.57 -1.78
CA TYR A 140 -3.29 -12.16 -2.06
C TYR A 140 -4.60 -11.41 -2.38
N GLY A 141 -5.43 -11.96 -3.28
CA GLY A 141 -6.73 -11.39 -3.61
C GLY A 141 -7.63 -11.24 -2.39
N ALA A 142 -7.74 -12.30 -1.56
CA ALA A 142 -8.48 -12.26 -0.31
C ALA A 142 -7.97 -11.17 0.64
N SER A 143 -6.64 -11.05 0.80
CA SER A 143 -6.04 -10.03 1.65
C SER A 143 -6.35 -8.60 1.17
N LYS A 144 -6.29 -8.35 -0.14
CA LYS A 144 -6.57 -7.04 -0.74
C LYS A 144 -8.06 -6.70 -0.79
N ALA A 145 -8.95 -7.70 -0.98
CA ALA A 145 -10.39 -7.52 -0.84
C ALA A 145 -10.78 -7.19 0.61
N GLY A 146 -10.21 -7.91 1.58
CA GLY A 146 -10.34 -7.59 3.00
C GLY A 146 -9.85 -6.19 3.34
N ALA A 147 -8.69 -5.78 2.80
CA ALA A 147 -8.16 -4.43 2.97
C ALA A 147 -9.11 -3.36 2.42
N ASN A 148 -9.67 -3.55 1.21
CA ASN A 148 -10.64 -2.62 0.63
C ASN A 148 -11.88 -2.47 1.51
N HIS A 149 -12.41 -3.57 2.04
CA HIS A 149 -13.57 -3.53 2.93
C HIS A 149 -13.23 -2.86 4.28
N PHE A 150 -12.09 -3.21 4.88
CA PHE A 150 -11.58 -2.59 6.11
C PHE A 150 -11.50 -1.07 5.98
N LEU A 151 -10.95 -0.54 4.89
CA LEU A 151 -10.83 0.90 4.65
C LEU A 151 -12.21 1.57 4.54
N ARG A 152 -13.18 0.94 3.87
CA ARG A 152 -14.56 1.47 3.77
C ARG A 152 -15.23 1.57 5.14
N CYS A 153 -15.08 0.56 5.99
CA CYS A 153 -15.65 0.54 7.34
C CYS A 153 -15.00 1.60 8.22
N THR A 154 -13.66 1.64 8.25
CA THR A 154 -12.92 2.55 9.14
C THR A 154 -13.04 4.01 8.72
N ALA A 155 -13.17 4.31 7.42
CA ALA A 155 -13.48 5.66 6.95
C ALA A 155 -14.80 6.19 7.56
N ARG A 156 -15.84 5.36 7.58
CA ARG A 156 -17.14 5.74 8.17
C ARG A 156 -17.05 5.90 9.69
N GLU A 157 -16.34 4.99 10.35
CA GLU A 157 -16.18 5.00 11.81
C GLU A 157 -15.43 6.25 12.27
N LEU A 158 -14.25 6.50 11.69
CA LEU A 158 -13.41 7.62 12.09
C LEU A 158 -14.10 8.97 11.84
N ASN A 159 -14.71 9.18 10.68
CA ASN A 159 -15.42 10.44 10.39
C ASN A 159 -16.74 10.60 11.17
N LYS A 160 -17.26 9.54 11.80
CA LYS A 160 -18.45 9.62 12.65
C LYS A 160 -18.12 9.90 14.12
N TYR A 161 -17.04 9.28 14.64
CA TYR A 161 -16.78 9.27 16.07
C TYR A 161 -15.57 10.11 16.49
N HIS A 162 -14.74 10.53 15.55
CA HIS A 162 -13.55 11.34 15.82
C HIS A 162 -13.75 12.77 15.34
N LYS A 163 -13.03 13.72 15.97
CA LYS A 163 -13.18 15.15 15.67
C LYS A 163 -12.31 15.62 14.52
N ASP A 164 -11.16 14.98 14.33
CA ASP A 164 -10.25 15.32 13.24
C ASP A 164 -10.82 14.84 11.90
N PRO A 165 -10.61 15.57 10.82
CA PRO A 165 -11.02 15.12 9.50
C PRO A 165 -10.09 13.98 9.02
N TRP A 166 -10.66 12.79 8.77
CA TRP A 166 -9.94 11.61 8.32
C TRP A 166 -10.22 11.32 6.85
N LEU A 167 -9.17 11.33 6.04
CA LEU A 167 -9.17 10.70 4.73
C LEU A 167 -8.62 9.27 4.88
N VAL A 168 -9.51 8.29 4.85
CA VAL A 168 -9.17 6.86 4.78
C VAL A 168 -9.63 6.33 3.44
N SER A 169 -8.71 6.01 2.56
CA SER A 169 -9.00 5.58 1.18
C SER A 169 -7.98 4.52 0.78
N GLY A 170 -8.20 3.82 -0.32
CA GLY A 170 -7.24 2.88 -0.90
C GLY A 170 -6.93 3.25 -2.34
N LEU A 171 -5.69 3.01 -2.77
CA LEU A 171 -5.30 3.11 -4.17
C LEU A 171 -5.13 1.70 -4.74
N ALA A 172 -6.15 1.22 -5.49
CA ALA A 172 -6.13 -0.09 -6.13
C ALA A 172 -5.37 0.00 -7.45
N VAL A 173 -4.13 -0.49 -7.43
CA VAL A 173 -3.26 -0.46 -8.60
C VAL A 173 -3.41 -1.73 -9.43
N GLY A 174 -3.31 -1.59 -10.75
CA GLY A 174 -3.08 -2.70 -11.66
C GLY A 174 -1.62 -3.18 -11.61
N MET A 175 -1.14 -3.76 -12.70
CA MET A 175 0.27 -4.14 -12.85
C MET A 175 1.17 -2.92 -12.78
N VAL A 176 2.17 -2.93 -11.89
CA VAL A 176 3.20 -1.89 -11.80
C VAL A 176 4.51 -2.46 -12.29
N ALA A 177 4.95 -2.02 -13.47
CA ALA A 177 6.11 -2.54 -14.17
C ALA A 177 7.43 -2.20 -13.47
N GLY A 178 8.39 -3.12 -13.56
CA GLY A 178 9.76 -2.92 -13.08
C GLY A 178 9.96 -3.12 -11.58
N THR A 179 8.88 -3.28 -10.80
CA THR A 179 8.97 -3.53 -9.35
C THR A 179 9.53 -4.92 -9.04
N PRO A 180 10.08 -5.16 -7.83
CA PRO A 180 10.50 -6.50 -7.41
C PRO A 180 9.37 -7.55 -7.53
N MET A 181 8.13 -7.15 -7.24
CA MET A 181 6.95 -8.03 -7.38
C MET A 181 6.69 -8.39 -8.84
N ASP A 182 6.79 -7.43 -9.75
CA ASP A 182 6.65 -7.63 -11.20
C ASP A 182 7.74 -8.57 -11.73
N LYS A 183 9.00 -8.27 -11.40
CA LYS A 183 10.15 -9.10 -11.79
C LYS A 183 9.99 -10.55 -11.31
N LYS A 184 9.54 -10.73 -10.05
CA LYS A 184 9.27 -12.06 -9.49
C LYS A 184 8.11 -12.76 -10.21
N THR A 185 7.00 -12.07 -10.45
CA THR A 185 5.84 -12.64 -11.16
C THR A 185 6.22 -13.12 -12.57
N ILE A 186 7.03 -12.34 -13.28
CA ILE A 186 7.54 -12.72 -14.60
C ILE A 186 8.42 -13.96 -14.51
N ALA A 187 9.37 -14.00 -13.57
CA ALA A 187 10.25 -15.14 -13.37
C ALA A 187 9.45 -16.41 -13.02
N ASP A 188 8.44 -16.30 -12.15
CA ASP A 188 7.56 -17.41 -11.78
C ASP A 188 6.76 -17.93 -13.01
N LEU A 189 6.27 -17.04 -13.86
CA LEU A 189 5.55 -17.43 -15.10
C LEU A 189 6.48 -18.12 -16.11
N VAL A 190 7.68 -17.60 -16.30
CA VAL A 190 8.71 -18.21 -17.17
C VAL A 190 9.00 -19.63 -16.69
N ALA A 191 9.26 -19.81 -15.40
CA ALA A 191 9.59 -21.11 -14.83
C ALA A 191 8.42 -22.13 -14.88
N GLN A 192 7.18 -21.66 -14.61
CA GLN A 192 6.00 -22.54 -14.57
C GLN A 192 5.48 -22.95 -15.95
N ARG A 193 5.69 -22.12 -16.97
CA ARG A 193 5.08 -22.33 -18.31
C ARG A 193 6.10 -22.61 -19.41
N ASP A 194 7.38 -22.63 -19.08
CA ASP A 194 8.48 -22.82 -20.06
C ASP A 194 8.35 -21.84 -21.25
N ILE A 195 8.18 -20.57 -20.97
CA ILE A 195 8.00 -19.49 -21.96
C ILE A 195 9.11 -18.43 -21.81
N SER A 196 9.30 -17.62 -22.88
CA SER A 196 10.23 -16.50 -22.80
C SER A 196 9.70 -15.38 -21.88
N GLU A 197 10.63 -14.55 -21.36
CA GLU A 197 10.25 -13.36 -20.57
C GLU A 197 9.34 -12.41 -21.35
N GLU A 198 9.63 -12.19 -22.66
CA GLU A 198 8.80 -11.38 -23.55
C GLU A 198 7.36 -11.90 -23.61
N LYS A 199 7.20 -13.21 -23.74
CA LYS A 199 5.88 -13.85 -23.74
C LYS A 199 5.16 -13.68 -22.42
N ALA A 200 5.86 -13.84 -21.30
CA ALA A 200 5.31 -13.62 -19.97
C ALA A 200 4.84 -12.16 -19.79
N ARG A 201 5.63 -11.17 -20.20
CA ARG A 201 5.26 -9.75 -20.19
C ARG A 201 4.03 -9.48 -21.07
N SER A 202 4.02 -10.00 -22.30
CA SER A 202 2.88 -9.89 -23.20
C SER A 202 1.59 -10.45 -22.59
N MET A 203 1.67 -11.57 -21.88
CA MET A 203 0.52 -12.16 -21.19
C MET A 203 0.01 -11.28 -20.05
N LEU A 204 0.91 -10.66 -19.27
CA LEU A 204 0.53 -9.80 -18.16
C LEU A 204 -0.11 -8.48 -18.62
N THR A 205 0.27 -7.98 -19.80
CA THR A 205 -0.27 -6.72 -20.36
C THR A 205 -1.41 -6.90 -21.34
N ALA A 206 -1.73 -8.14 -21.76
CA ALA A 206 -2.72 -8.43 -22.81
C ALA A 206 -4.11 -7.84 -22.53
N ASN A 207 -4.51 -7.79 -21.27
CA ASN A 207 -5.81 -7.28 -20.85
C ASN A 207 -5.76 -5.82 -20.34
N ILE A 208 -4.63 -5.14 -20.50
CA ILE A 208 -4.50 -3.72 -20.12
C ILE A 208 -4.75 -2.88 -21.39
N PRO A 209 -5.87 -2.13 -21.48
CA PRO A 209 -6.16 -1.34 -22.69
C PRO A 209 -5.06 -0.38 -23.11
N LEU A 210 -4.30 0.17 -22.12
CA LEU A 210 -3.16 1.04 -22.38
C LEU A 210 -1.91 0.31 -22.93
N GLY A 211 -1.94 -1.04 -22.98
CA GLY A 211 -0.87 -1.89 -23.51
C GLY A 211 0.40 -1.97 -22.67
N ARG A 212 0.42 -1.36 -21.49
CA ARG A 212 1.55 -1.38 -20.55
C ARG A 212 1.11 -1.35 -19.10
N GLY A 213 1.98 -1.77 -18.19
CA GLY A 213 1.80 -1.52 -16.76
C GLY A 213 2.02 -0.05 -16.39
N LEU A 214 1.59 0.30 -15.18
CA LEU A 214 1.89 1.56 -14.52
C LEU A 214 3.40 1.66 -14.24
N THR A 215 3.92 2.88 -14.20
CA THR A 215 5.23 3.14 -13.58
C THR A 215 5.05 3.42 -12.08
N THR A 216 6.13 3.28 -11.32
CA THR A 216 6.14 3.65 -9.89
C THR A 216 5.87 5.14 -9.68
N ASP A 217 6.34 5.99 -10.59
CA ASP A 217 6.11 7.44 -10.55
C ASP A 217 4.64 7.80 -10.80
N GLU A 218 3.97 7.13 -11.75
CA GLU A 218 2.53 7.31 -11.96
C GLU A 218 1.73 6.95 -10.69
N VAL A 219 2.11 5.88 -10.00
CA VAL A 219 1.48 5.52 -8.70
C VAL A 219 1.76 6.59 -7.64
N ALA A 220 2.99 7.10 -7.54
CA ALA A 220 3.36 8.15 -6.59
C ALA A 220 2.60 9.46 -6.83
N GLU A 221 2.40 9.86 -8.09
CA GLU A 221 1.57 11.02 -8.45
C GLU A 221 0.11 10.86 -7.98
N TRP A 222 -0.49 9.71 -8.22
CA TRP A 222 -1.85 9.42 -7.75
C TRP A 222 -1.95 9.38 -6.23
N MET A 223 -0.97 8.82 -5.53
CA MET A 223 -0.92 8.86 -4.07
C MET A 223 -0.82 10.28 -3.54
N TYR A 224 0.07 11.09 -4.12
CA TYR A 224 0.22 12.49 -3.73
C TYR A 224 -1.06 13.30 -3.97
N PHE A 225 -1.65 13.19 -5.17
CA PHE A 225 -2.90 13.85 -5.51
C PHE A 225 -4.02 13.44 -4.52
N THR A 226 -4.20 12.15 -4.29
CA THR A 226 -5.24 11.65 -3.38
C THR A 226 -5.00 12.12 -1.95
N ALA A 227 -3.76 12.03 -1.46
CA ALA A 227 -3.42 12.47 -0.11
C ALA A 227 -3.62 13.97 0.11
N THR A 228 -3.47 14.80 -0.92
CA THR A 228 -3.52 16.27 -0.79
C THR A 228 -4.82 16.91 -1.25
N LYS A 229 -5.57 16.28 -2.17
CA LYS A 229 -6.77 16.81 -2.81
C LYS A 229 -8.00 15.90 -2.70
N GLY A 230 -7.84 14.69 -2.16
CA GLY A 230 -8.84 13.63 -2.20
C GLY A 230 -9.83 13.62 -1.04
N ASP A 231 -10.18 14.72 -0.39
CA ASP A 231 -11.02 14.73 0.82
C ASP A 231 -12.35 13.99 0.63
N TYR A 232 -13.00 14.17 -0.52
CA TYR A 232 -14.24 13.49 -0.86
C TYR A 232 -14.07 12.00 -1.26
N SER A 233 -12.85 11.50 -1.32
CA SER A 233 -12.59 10.08 -1.58
C SER A 233 -12.48 9.22 -0.31
N SER A 234 -12.76 9.79 0.87
CA SER A 234 -12.77 9.00 2.11
C SER A 234 -13.81 7.89 2.03
N GLY A 235 -13.39 6.63 2.25
CA GLY A 235 -14.19 5.44 2.05
C GLY A 235 -14.23 4.91 0.61
N CYS A 236 -13.64 5.61 -0.36
CA CYS A 236 -13.50 5.11 -1.72
C CYS A 236 -12.24 4.25 -1.88
N ILE A 237 -12.30 3.32 -2.81
CA ILE A 237 -11.12 2.65 -3.34
C ILE A 237 -10.92 3.18 -4.76
N LEU A 238 -9.89 3.99 -4.92
CA LEU A 238 -9.57 4.62 -6.20
C LEU A 238 -8.79 3.61 -7.05
N ARG A 239 -9.34 3.26 -8.20
CA ARG A 239 -8.72 2.26 -9.09
C ARG A 239 -7.93 2.94 -10.20
N ILE A 240 -6.67 2.54 -10.35
CA ILE A 240 -5.76 2.99 -11.41
C ILE A 240 -5.16 1.76 -12.11
N ASP A 241 -5.90 1.21 -13.04
CA ASP A 241 -5.59 -0.05 -13.74
C ASP A 241 -5.71 0.06 -15.26
N ALA A 242 -5.80 1.28 -15.78
CA ALA A 242 -5.98 1.55 -17.21
C ALA A 242 -7.18 0.84 -17.84
N GLY A 243 -8.23 0.56 -17.05
CA GLY A 243 -9.45 -0.10 -17.52
C GLY A 243 -9.36 -1.64 -17.55
N GLN A 244 -8.35 -2.23 -16.95
CA GLN A 244 -8.19 -3.69 -16.87
C GLN A 244 -9.37 -4.35 -16.13
N CYS A 245 -9.92 -3.70 -15.11
CA CYS A 245 -11.11 -4.12 -14.38
C CYS A 245 -12.39 -3.64 -15.06
N GLN A 246 -12.60 -3.98 -16.29
CA GLN A 246 -13.93 -3.85 -16.90
C GLN A 246 -14.66 -5.19 -16.75
N GLY A 247 -15.46 -5.29 -15.70
CA GLY A 247 -16.38 -6.40 -15.47
C GLY A 247 -17.67 -6.21 -16.21
#